data_1ed97e7f60685f4cb03349de52b945eb
#
_entry.id   1ed97e7f60685f4cb03349de52b945eb
#
_cell.length_a   1.000
_cell.length_b   1.000
_cell.length_c   1.000
_cell.angle_alpha   90.00
_cell.angle_beta   90.00
_cell.angle_gamma   90.00
#
_symmetry.space_group_name_H-M   'P 1'
#
loop_
_entity.id
_entity.type
_entity.pdbx_description
1 polymer ?
#
loop_
_entity_poly.entity_id
_entity_poly.type
_entity_poly.pdbx_seq_one_letter_code
_entity_poly.pdbx_strand_id
1 'polypeptide(L)'
;MKKAITVVVSAALILCLFAGCGGKSEGPKKVLNVYNWGEYIDKDLLEQFEEETGIKVNYKNYESNEQMYSVLKQGGVSYDVVIPSDYMVARMIDEDMLEPLNLDNIPSYSLINDKLKNPVYDPENKYSIPYMWGTVGIIYDPAKVGEVTSWGALFDKANAGQILMFDNSRDAMGIALKYLGHSPNTTDEAELNEAFELLKQQKSILQGYVMDQIFEKLESGEAAIGPYYAGDYLTMLENNPSLKFCIPEEGSNIFVDAMCILKGAQNKENAEAFINFMNSTEVSAKNSEFIGYTSPNVEVRDVLELSEDAKAVMYPSDEVLSKCEAFTNLPQKTLDYYDSIWIKLKS
;
A
#
# COMPACT_ATOMS: atom_id res chain seq x y z
N MET A 1 4.73 65.24 -60.66
CA MET A 1 4.80 65.28 -59.19
C MET A 1 3.80 64.34 -58.57
N LYS A 2 3.83 63.03 -58.84
CA LYS A 2 2.90 62.02 -58.27
C LYS A 2 3.54 60.66 -58.06
N LYS A 3 4.85 60.61 -57.82
CA LYS A 3 5.56 59.35 -57.60
C LYS A 3 6.47 59.30 -56.35
N ALA A 4 6.42 60.32 -55.48
CA ALA A 4 7.34 60.37 -54.32
C ALA A 4 6.63 60.23 -52.93
N ILE A 5 5.31 60.00 -52.87
CA ILE A 5 4.57 59.94 -51.58
C ILE A 5 4.24 58.48 -51.16
N THR A 6 4.36 57.53 -52.08
CA THR A 6 3.94 56.13 -51.79
C THR A 6 5.00 55.24 -51.11
N VAL A 7 6.25 55.69 -50.99
CA VAL A 7 7.34 54.90 -50.42
C VAL A 7 7.58 55.17 -48.93
N VAL A 8 7.13 56.31 -48.39
CA VAL A 8 7.39 56.62 -46.96
C VAL A 8 6.32 56.05 -46.01
N VAL A 9 5.14 55.66 -46.49
CA VAL A 9 4.10 55.05 -45.64
C VAL A 9 4.31 53.54 -45.41
N SER A 10 5.05 52.88 -46.31
CA SER A 10 5.32 51.43 -46.15
C SER A 10 6.48 51.12 -45.22
N ALA A 11 7.33 52.06 -44.86
CA ALA A 11 8.44 51.87 -43.95
C ALA A 11 8.08 52.05 -42.46
N ALA A 12 6.97 52.76 -42.17
CA ALA A 12 6.52 53.00 -40.80
C ALA A 12 5.64 51.86 -40.22
N LEU A 13 5.14 50.94 -41.07
CA LEU A 13 4.28 49.83 -40.66
C LEU A 13 5.04 48.54 -40.35
N ILE A 14 6.32 48.48 -40.59
CA ILE A 14 7.18 47.28 -40.32
C ILE A 14 7.89 47.38 -38.96
N LEU A 15 7.94 48.55 -38.31
CA LEU A 15 8.59 48.72 -37.00
C LEU A 15 7.67 48.51 -35.80
N CYS A 16 6.36 48.27 -35.97
CA CYS A 16 5.43 48.03 -34.86
C CYS A 16 5.13 46.53 -34.60
N LEU A 17 5.78 45.60 -35.29
CA LEU A 17 5.54 44.16 -35.12
C LEU A 17 6.58 43.45 -34.24
N PHE A 18 7.54 44.16 -33.61
CA PHE A 18 8.53 43.58 -32.70
C PHE A 18 8.42 44.03 -31.24
N ALA A 19 7.35 44.71 -30.87
CA ALA A 19 7.11 45.12 -29.50
C ALA A 19 5.81 44.47 -28.95
N GLY A 20 5.80 43.16 -28.84
CA GLY A 20 4.63 42.51 -28.25
C GLY A 20 4.76 41.01 -28.23
N CYS A 21 5.32 40.49 -27.19
CA CYS A 21 5.09 39.22 -26.49
C CYS A 21 6.37 38.80 -25.78
N GLY A 22 6.75 39.53 -24.76
CA GLY A 22 7.45 38.96 -23.64
C GLY A 22 6.46 38.07 -22.86
N GLY A 23 5.90 37.06 -23.50
CA GLY A 23 5.28 35.97 -22.80
C GLY A 23 6.41 35.35 -22.00
N LYS A 24 6.37 35.43 -20.67
CA LYS A 24 7.12 34.51 -19.83
C LYS A 24 6.75 33.14 -20.37
N SER A 25 7.71 32.44 -20.97
CA SER A 25 7.58 31.02 -21.14
C SER A 25 7.42 30.48 -19.71
N GLU A 26 6.20 30.14 -19.31
CA GLU A 26 6.03 29.27 -18.17
C GLU A 26 6.92 28.06 -18.48
N GLY A 27 7.94 27.87 -17.67
CA GLY A 27 8.75 26.65 -17.73
C GLY A 27 7.82 25.43 -17.68
N PRO A 28 8.27 24.26 -18.10
CA PRO A 28 7.42 23.07 -18.08
C PRO A 28 6.75 23.00 -16.74
N LYS A 29 5.41 22.92 -16.73
CA LYS A 29 4.66 22.76 -15.48
C LYS A 29 5.23 21.55 -14.78
N LYS A 30 5.78 21.77 -13.59
CA LYS A 30 6.26 20.65 -12.75
C LYS A 30 5.03 19.83 -12.39
N VAL A 31 5.00 18.59 -12.83
CA VAL A 31 3.88 17.66 -12.61
C VAL A 31 4.46 16.36 -12.10
N LEU A 32 3.71 15.67 -11.25
CA LEU A 32 3.99 14.33 -10.74
C LEU A 32 2.72 13.49 -10.89
N ASN A 33 2.85 12.29 -11.43
CA ASN A 33 1.75 11.35 -11.56
C ASN A 33 1.95 10.21 -10.54
N VAL A 34 1.05 10.13 -9.55
CA VAL A 34 1.10 9.16 -8.46
C VAL A 34 -0.03 8.15 -8.63
N TYR A 35 0.27 6.86 -8.49
CA TYR A 35 -0.68 5.75 -8.53
C TYR A 35 -0.58 4.96 -7.23
N ASN A 36 -1.60 5.05 -6.38
CA ASN A 36 -1.61 4.51 -5.02
C ASN A 36 -2.92 3.74 -4.76
N TRP A 37 -3.01 3.13 -3.60
CA TRP A 37 -4.22 2.51 -3.09
C TRP A 37 -5.33 3.53 -2.85
N GLY A 38 -6.56 3.07 -2.57
CA GLY A 38 -7.75 3.89 -2.37
C GLY A 38 -7.61 4.95 -1.28
N GLU A 39 -7.97 4.62 -0.06
CA GLU A 39 -7.90 5.54 1.11
C GLU A 39 -6.55 5.40 1.84
N TYR A 40 -5.45 5.64 1.15
CA TYR A 40 -4.09 5.35 1.63
C TYR A 40 -3.16 6.57 1.64
N ILE A 41 -3.73 7.76 1.65
CA ILE A 41 -3.04 9.04 1.84
C ILE A 41 -4.01 10.11 2.30
N ASP A 42 -3.57 10.94 3.24
CA ASP A 42 -4.24 12.20 3.53
C ASP A 42 -4.07 13.16 2.35
N LYS A 43 -5.18 13.52 1.70
CA LYS A 43 -5.16 14.36 0.49
C LYS A 43 -4.68 15.78 0.76
N ASP A 44 -4.79 16.27 1.98
CA ASP A 44 -4.27 17.60 2.36
C ASP A 44 -2.74 17.64 2.24
N LEU A 45 -2.06 16.49 2.38
CA LEU A 45 -0.62 16.38 2.16
C LEU A 45 -0.22 16.55 0.69
N LEU A 46 -1.10 16.20 -0.24
CA LEU A 46 -0.86 16.47 -1.67
C LEU A 46 -0.89 17.97 -1.94
N GLU A 47 -1.84 18.70 -1.35
CA GLU A 47 -1.93 20.14 -1.44
C GLU A 47 -0.71 20.80 -0.78
N GLN A 48 -0.31 20.34 0.41
CA GLN A 48 0.90 20.81 1.09
C GLN A 48 2.15 20.62 0.22
N PHE A 49 2.32 19.46 -0.40
CA PHE A 49 3.44 19.19 -1.32
C PHE A 49 3.42 20.16 -2.54
N GLU A 50 2.24 20.38 -3.12
CA GLU A 50 2.09 21.33 -4.24
C GLU A 50 2.46 22.76 -3.84
N GLU A 51 2.05 23.20 -2.64
CA GLU A 51 2.35 24.54 -2.11
C GLU A 51 3.85 24.73 -1.83
N GLU A 52 4.50 23.75 -1.22
CA GLU A 52 5.91 23.83 -0.86
C GLU A 52 6.85 23.74 -2.06
N THR A 53 6.50 22.93 -3.06
CA THR A 53 7.41 22.60 -4.18
C THR A 53 7.04 23.26 -5.51
N GLY A 54 5.79 23.68 -5.66
CA GLY A 54 5.22 24.10 -6.94
C GLY A 54 5.03 22.96 -7.93
N ILE A 55 5.11 21.69 -7.46
CA ILE A 55 4.91 20.49 -8.29
C ILE A 55 3.46 20.04 -8.14
N LYS A 56 2.70 20.07 -9.24
CA LYS A 56 1.31 19.62 -9.25
C LYS A 56 1.21 18.09 -9.23
N VAL A 57 0.41 17.53 -8.33
CA VAL A 57 0.22 16.07 -8.22
C VAL A 57 -1.06 15.63 -8.94
N ASN A 58 -0.94 14.74 -9.90
CA ASN A 58 -2.05 13.98 -10.47
C ASN A 58 -2.12 12.64 -9.75
N TYR A 59 -3.11 12.49 -8.88
CA TYR A 59 -3.27 11.30 -8.05
C TYR A 59 -4.36 10.38 -8.60
N LYS A 60 -4.07 9.08 -8.67
CA LYS A 60 -4.99 8.02 -9.11
C LYS A 60 -4.91 6.83 -8.17
N ASN A 61 -6.01 6.07 -8.08
CA ASN A 61 -6.14 4.93 -7.19
C ASN A 61 -6.27 3.61 -7.93
N TYR A 62 -5.88 2.54 -7.25
CA TYR A 62 -6.13 1.16 -7.61
C TYR A 62 -6.63 0.36 -6.38
N GLU A 63 -7.24 -0.81 -6.63
CA GLU A 63 -7.87 -1.62 -5.59
C GLU A 63 -7.04 -2.84 -5.18
N SER A 64 -6.08 -3.28 -6.05
CA SER A 64 -5.19 -4.40 -5.76
C SER A 64 -3.88 -4.29 -6.52
N ASN A 65 -2.83 -4.94 -6.00
CA ASN A 65 -1.53 -5.04 -6.67
C ASN A 65 -1.67 -5.63 -8.08
N GLU A 66 -2.52 -6.63 -8.25
CA GLU A 66 -2.75 -7.32 -9.52
C GLU A 66 -3.41 -6.40 -10.55
N GLN A 67 -4.40 -5.60 -10.12
CA GLN A 67 -5.02 -4.57 -10.97
C GLN A 67 -3.99 -3.53 -11.39
N MET A 68 -3.25 -2.97 -10.43
CA MET A 68 -2.19 -1.99 -10.68
C MET A 68 -1.16 -2.54 -11.68
N TYR A 69 -0.63 -3.73 -11.41
CA TYR A 69 0.34 -4.40 -12.26
C TYR A 69 -0.20 -4.61 -13.69
N SER A 70 -1.44 -5.07 -13.83
CA SER A 70 -2.08 -5.28 -15.14
C SER A 70 -2.19 -3.99 -15.95
N VAL A 71 -2.58 -2.88 -15.30
CA VAL A 71 -2.66 -1.55 -15.94
C VAL A 71 -1.27 -1.09 -16.41
N LEU A 72 -0.25 -1.25 -15.57
CA LEU A 72 1.12 -0.86 -15.93
C LEU A 72 1.68 -1.71 -17.08
N LYS A 73 1.40 -3.01 -17.09
CA LYS A 73 1.84 -3.93 -18.16
C LYS A 73 1.16 -3.67 -19.50
N GLN A 74 -0.10 -3.25 -19.49
CA GLN A 74 -0.80 -2.87 -20.73
C GLN A 74 -0.20 -1.62 -21.36
N GLY A 75 0.45 -0.77 -20.56
CA GLY A 75 1.02 0.49 -21.03
C GLY A 75 -0.05 1.53 -21.40
N GLY A 76 0.39 2.63 -22.02
CA GLY A 76 -0.50 3.72 -22.42
C GLY A 76 -0.85 4.71 -21.30
N VAL A 77 -0.36 4.47 -20.08
CA VAL A 77 -0.45 5.38 -18.94
C VAL A 77 0.95 5.82 -18.52
N SER A 78 1.06 7.05 -18.03
CA SER A 78 2.35 7.61 -17.58
C SER A 78 2.21 7.96 -16.11
N TYR A 79 2.60 7.03 -15.24
CA TYR A 79 2.79 7.28 -13.82
C TYR A 79 4.28 7.42 -13.52
N ASP A 80 4.62 8.22 -12.51
CA ASP A 80 5.99 8.42 -12.05
C ASP A 80 6.23 7.61 -10.77
N VAL A 81 5.32 7.70 -9.79
CA VAL A 81 5.36 6.98 -8.52
C VAL A 81 4.24 5.95 -8.44
N VAL A 82 4.56 4.78 -7.93
CA VAL A 82 3.61 3.72 -7.58
C VAL A 82 3.96 3.19 -6.19
N ILE A 83 2.95 2.71 -5.45
CA ILE A 83 3.12 2.28 -4.05
C ILE A 83 2.64 0.83 -3.87
N PRO A 84 3.34 -0.16 -4.41
CA PRO A 84 3.01 -1.58 -4.29
C PRO A 84 3.45 -2.18 -2.94
N SER A 85 2.86 -3.32 -2.60
CA SER A 85 3.34 -4.15 -1.49
C SER A 85 4.63 -4.91 -1.86
N ASP A 86 5.36 -5.34 -0.86
CA ASP A 86 6.67 -5.98 -0.91
C ASP A 86 6.81 -7.08 -1.99
N TYR A 87 5.89 -8.05 -2.06
CA TYR A 87 5.94 -9.12 -3.06
C TYR A 87 5.77 -8.62 -4.49
N MET A 88 4.99 -7.54 -4.65
CA MET A 88 4.80 -6.92 -5.96
C MET A 88 6.00 -6.05 -6.34
N VAL A 89 6.64 -5.37 -5.37
CA VAL A 89 7.95 -4.72 -5.59
C VAL A 89 8.95 -5.73 -6.09
N ALA A 90 9.07 -6.90 -5.41
CA ALA A 90 9.95 -7.98 -5.85
C ALA A 90 9.70 -8.37 -7.31
N ARG A 91 8.45 -8.60 -7.68
CA ARG A 91 8.05 -8.93 -9.05
C ARG A 91 8.40 -7.84 -10.05
N MET A 92 8.14 -6.58 -9.70
CA MET A 92 8.42 -5.45 -10.59
C MET A 92 9.92 -5.22 -10.80
N ILE A 93 10.76 -5.54 -9.79
CA ILE A 93 12.23 -5.54 -9.92
C ILE A 93 12.66 -6.65 -10.88
N ASP A 94 12.19 -7.89 -10.68
CA ASP A 94 12.52 -9.05 -11.52
C ASP A 94 12.16 -8.81 -12.99
N GLU A 95 11.08 -8.06 -13.24
CA GLU A 95 10.58 -7.75 -14.58
C GLU A 95 11.10 -6.41 -15.15
N ASP A 96 12.09 -5.79 -14.48
CA ASP A 96 12.74 -4.55 -14.92
C ASP A 96 11.74 -3.39 -15.16
N MET A 97 10.75 -3.27 -14.27
CA MET A 97 9.70 -2.25 -14.35
C MET A 97 9.97 -0.99 -13.53
N LEU A 98 11.02 -1.00 -12.70
CA LEU A 98 11.35 0.10 -11.79
C LEU A 98 12.63 0.82 -12.17
N GLU A 99 12.70 2.10 -11.83
CA GLU A 99 13.87 2.97 -12.00
C GLU A 99 14.67 3.01 -10.69
N PRO A 100 16.00 2.86 -10.74
CA PRO A 100 16.84 3.01 -9.54
C PRO A 100 16.68 4.39 -8.91
N LEU A 101 16.57 4.44 -7.58
CA LEU A 101 16.48 5.68 -6.79
C LEU A 101 17.86 6.33 -6.62
N ASN A 102 17.88 7.66 -6.50
CA ASN A 102 19.02 8.39 -6.01
C ASN A 102 18.78 8.80 -4.54
N LEU A 103 19.36 8.06 -3.60
CA LEU A 103 19.17 8.29 -2.18
C LEU A 103 19.71 9.65 -1.70
N ASP A 104 20.62 10.29 -2.43
CA ASP A 104 21.07 11.65 -2.13
C ASP A 104 19.93 12.69 -2.24
N ASN A 105 18.92 12.39 -3.07
CA ASN A 105 17.72 13.21 -3.21
C ASN A 105 16.62 12.84 -2.20
N ILE A 106 16.84 11.82 -1.37
CA ILE A 106 15.86 11.30 -0.38
C ILE A 106 16.50 11.24 1.01
N PRO A 107 16.93 12.39 1.59
CA PRO A 107 17.58 12.42 2.90
C PRO A 107 16.72 11.83 4.04
N SER A 108 15.38 11.84 3.91
CA SER A 108 14.46 11.20 4.85
C SER A 108 14.65 9.68 4.93
N TYR A 109 15.34 9.04 3.98
CA TYR A 109 15.73 7.64 4.08
C TYR A 109 16.54 7.33 5.34
N SER A 110 17.30 8.30 5.84
CA SER A 110 18.04 8.14 7.10
C SER A 110 17.14 7.88 8.32
N LEU A 111 15.89 8.33 8.26
CA LEU A 111 14.87 8.19 9.32
C LEU A 111 14.13 6.84 9.28
N ILE A 112 14.30 6.06 8.22
CA ILE A 112 13.64 4.76 8.09
C ILE A 112 14.21 3.78 9.12
N ASN A 113 13.32 3.00 9.73
CA ASN A 113 13.66 1.92 10.66
C ASN A 113 14.63 0.92 10.00
N ASP A 114 15.75 0.65 10.65
CA ASP A 114 16.79 -0.22 10.11
C ASP A 114 16.29 -1.66 9.82
N LYS A 115 15.23 -2.12 10.51
CA LYS A 115 14.60 -3.41 10.22
C LYS A 115 13.84 -3.46 8.89
N LEU A 116 13.46 -2.30 8.36
CA LEU A 116 12.76 -2.15 7.08
C LEU A 116 13.72 -1.76 5.94
N LYS A 117 14.99 -1.52 6.25
CA LYS A 117 16.02 -1.25 5.26
C LYS A 117 16.60 -2.54 4.68
N ASN A 118 17.07 -2.46 3.46
CA ASN A 118 17.74 -3.56 2.75
C ASN A 118 16.92 -4.86 2.74
N PRO A 119 15.63 -4.82 2.38
CA PRO A 119 14.82 -6.04 2.33
C PRO A 119 15.41 -7.02 1.30
N VAL A 120 15.16 -8.31 1.51
CA VAL A 120 15.71 -9.38 0.64
C VAL A 120 15.36 -9.16 -0.84
N TYR A 121 14.18 -8.60 -1.11
CA TYR A 121 13.72 -8.35 -2.48
C TYR A 121 14.32 -7.09 -3.13
N ASP A 122 14.83 -6.15 -2.35
CA ASP A 122 15.47 -4.91 -2.83
C ASP A 122 16.70 -4.57 -1.99
N PRO A 123 17.81 -5.28 -2.15
CA PRO A 123 19.06 -4.99 -1.45
C PRO A 123 19.50 -3.55 -1.67
N GLU A 124 19.97 -2.88 -0.62
CA GLU A 124 20.42 -1.47 -0.62
C GLU A 124 19.28 -0.45 -0.86
N ASN A 125 18.00 -0.87 -0.84
CA ASN A 125 16.84 -0.03 -1.19
C ASN A 125 17.06 0.71 -2.52
N LYS A 126 17.50 -0.02 -3.51
CA LYS A 126 17.85 0.52 -4.81
C LYS A 126 16.64 1.01 -5.60
N TYR A 127 15.48 0.41 -5.40
CA TYR A 127 14.27 0.65 -6.19
C TYR A 127 13.08 1.10 -5.36
N SER A 128 13.11 0.91 -4.04
CA SER A 128 11.97 1.14 -3.17
C SER A 128 12.33 1.81 -1.85
N ILE A 129 11.46 2.69 -1.37
CA ILE A 129 11.52 3.27 -0.03
C ILE A 129 10.23 2.89 0.70
N PRO A 130 10.30 2.29 1.90
CA PRO A 130 9.12 1.97 2.69
C PRO A 130 8.21 3.19 2.86
N TYR A 131 6.91 2.98 2.69
CA TYR A 131 5.86 4.00 2.83
C TYR A 131 5.05 3.80 4.10
N MET A 132 4.44 2.63 4.23
CA MET A 132 3.74 2.16 5.43
C MET A 132 4.01 0.67 5.61
N TRP A 133 3.83 0.20 6.84
CA TRP A 133 3.94 -1.21 7.16
C TRP A 133 2.92 -1.61 8.22
N GLY A 134 2.68 -2.89 8.37
CA GLY A 134 1.76 -3.38 9.37
C GLY A 134 1.71 -4.90 9.41
N THR A 135 0.80 -5.40 10.23
CA THR A 135 0.52 -6.82 10.38
C THR A 135 -0.93 -7.13 10.06
N VAL A 136 -1.19 -8.35 9.63
CA VAL A 136 -2.52 -8.91 9.58
C VAL A 136 -2.79 -9.59 10.93
N GLY A 137 -4.02 -9.45 11.42
CA GLY A 137 -4.45 -10.11 12.64
C GLY A 137 -5.93 -10.49 12.59
N ILE A 138 -6.47 -10.89 13.72
CA ILE A 138 -7.89 -11.18 13.88
C ILE A 138 -8.55 -10.02 14.60
N ILE A 139 -9.58 -9.44 13.99
CA ILE A 139 -10.49 -8.48 14.62
C ILE A 139 -11.70 -9.27 15.09
N TYR A 140 -12.11 -9.10 16.36
CA TYR A 140 -13.18 -9.92 16.93
C TYR A 140 -13.95 -9.20 18.03
N ASP A 141 -15.21 -9.60 18.25
CA ASP A 141 -16.04 -9.21 19.38
C ASP A 141 -15.93 -10.26 20.50
N PRO A 142 -15.21 -9.99 21.60
CA PRO A 142 -15.01 -10.97 22.67
C PRO A 142 -16.29 -11.38 23.39
N ALA A 143 -17.35 -10.57 23.32
CA ALA A 143 -18.64 -10.93 23.91
C ALA A 143 -19.35 -12.06 23.12
N LYS A 144 -19.00 -12.23 21.83
CA LYS A 144 -19.61 -13.23 20.95
C LYS A 144 -18.76 -14.49 20.79
N VAL A 145 -17.43 -14.32 20.64
CA VAL A 145 -16.52 -15.46 20.33
C VAL A 145 -15.54 -15.77 21.45
N GLY A 146 -15.55 -15.01 22.56
CA GLY A 146 -14.55 -15.17 23.64
C GLY A 146 -13.20 -14.56 23.28
N GLU A 147 -12.19 -14.88 24.10
CA GLU A 147 -10.81 -14.42 23.81
C GLU A 147 -10.19 -15.26 22.69
N VAL A 148 -9.51 -14.58 21.76
CA VAL A 148 -8.89 -15.18 20.56
C VAL A 148 -7.40 -14.99 20.63
N THR A 149 -6.63 -16.09 20.44
CA THR A 149 -5.16 -16.08 20.42
C THR A 149 -4.59 -16.86 19.22
N SER A 150 -5.44 -17.50 18.42
CA SER A 150 -5.04 -18.41 17.34
C SER A 150 -5.90 -18.19 16.09
N TRP A 151 -5.30 -18.40 14.92
CA TRP A 151 -6.02 -18.49 13.66
C TRP A 151 -7.12 -19.57 13.69
N GLY A 152 -6.99 -20.56 14.57
CA GLY A 152 -7.97 -21.61 14.77
C GLY A 152 -9.39 -21.12 15.02
N ALA A 153 -9.56 -19.94 15.62
CA ALA A 153 -10.86 -19.32 15.84
C ALA A 153 -11.67 -19.08 14.55
N LEU A 154 -10.98 -18.87 13.42
CA LEU A 154 -11.61 -18.71 12.09
C LEU A 154 -12.07 -20.04 11.49
N PHE A 155 -11.65 -21.17 12.05
CA PHE A 155 -11.98 -22.52 11.60
C PHE A 155 -12.86 -23.27 12.62
N ASP A 156 -13.21 -22.60 13.73
CA ASP A 156 -14.06 -23.20 14.77
C ASP A 156 -15.55 -23.13 14.38
N LYS A 157 -16.19 -24.31 14.40
CA LYS A 157 -17.64 -24.44 14.15
C LYS A 157 -18.49 -23.73 15.18
N ALA A 158 -17.97 -23.45 16.38
CA ALA A 158 -18.66 -22.67 17.39
C ALA A 158 -18.97 -21.24 16.91
N ASN A 159 -18.15 -20.69 16.00
CA ASN A 159 -18.29 -19.36 15.42
C ASN A 159 -19.05 -19.38 14.07
N ALA A 160 -19.70 -20.50 13.70
CA ALA A 160 -20.36 -20.63 12.40
C ALA A 160 -21.35 -19.51 12.11
N GLY A 161 -21.29 -18.94 10.90
CA GLY A 161 -22.13 -17.83 10.45
C GLY A 161 -21.72 -16.46 10.98
N GLN A 162 -20.67 -16.38 11.80
CA GLN A 162 -20.11 -15.14 12.33
C GLN A 162 -18.70 -14.82 11.80
N ILE A 163 -18.15 -15.70 10.97
CA ILE A 163 -16.76 -15.64 10.48
C ILE A 163 -16.72 -14.96 9.13
N LEU A 164 -15.87 -13.98 8.99
CA LEU A 164 -15.45 -13.40 7.71
C LEU A 164 -14.07 -13.95 7.30
N MET A 165 -13.76 -13.93 6.02
CA MET A 165 -12.45 -14.26 5.48
C MET A 165 -12.11 -13.27 4.35
N PHE A 166 -10.82 -13.05 4.11
CA PHE A 166 -10.36 -12.24 2.98
C PHE A 166 -10.86 -12.77 1.63
N ASP A 167 -11.33 -11.86 0.77
CA ASP A 167 -11.56 -12.13 -0.64
C ASP A 167 -10.27 -11.92 -1.48
N ASN A 168 -9.19 -12.44 -0.96
CA ASN A 168 -7.85 -12.39 -1.53
C ASN A 168 -7.16 -13.73 -1.30
N SER A 169 -6.69 -14.36 -2.38
CA SER A 169 -6.12 -15.71 -2.32
C SER A 169 -4.83 -15.79 -1.49
N ARG A 170 -3.96 -14.76 -1.57
CA ARG A 170 -2.68 -14.75 -0.86
C ARG A 170 -2.89 -14.69 0.65
N ASP A 171 -3.76 -13.78 1.12
CA ASP A 171 -4.04 -13.63 2.54
C ASP A 171 -4.81 -14.81 3.11
N ALA A 172 -5.88 -15.27 2.42
CA ALA A 172 -6.67 -16.41 2.89
C ALA A 172 -5.85 -17.69 2.98
N MET A 173 -5.05 -17.99 1.95
CA MET A 173 -4.14 -19.14 1.96
C MET A 173 -3.02 -18.97 2.97
N GLY A 174 -2.45 -17.77 3.09
CA GLY A 174 -1.40 -17.46 4.07
C GLY A 174 -1.86 -17.72 5.51
N ILE A 175 -3.09 -17.33 5.86
CA ILE A 175 -3.72 -17.61 7.16
C ILE A 175 -3.85 -19.12 7.38
N ALA A 176 -4.36 -19.86 6.40
CA ALA A 176 -4.51 -21.31 6.51
C ALA A 176 -3.16 -22.02 6.66
N LEU A 177 -2.15 -21.60 5.90
CA LEU A 177 -0.79 -22.12 5.99
C LEU A 177 -0.17 -21.85 7.37
N LYS A 178 -0.26 -20.61 7.88
CA LYS A 178 0.24 -20.25 9.21
C LYS A 178 -0.43 -21.08 10.30
N TYR A 179 -1.75 -21.27 10.24
CA TYR A 179 -2.48 -22.13 11.19
C TYR A 179 -2.01 -23.59 11.16
N LEU A 180 -1.66 -24.10 9.98
CA LEU A 180 -1.09 -25.46 9.80
C LEU A 180 0.39 -25.55 10.16
N GLY A 181 1.05 -24.44 10.52
CA GLY A 181 2.47 -24.41 10.87
C GLY A 181 3.41 -24.33 9.66
N HIS A 182 2.88 -23.96 8.47
CA HIS A 182 3.67 -23.80 7.25
C HIS A 182 4.00 -22.33 6.99
N SER A 183 5.04 -22.09 6.17
CA SER A 183 5.34 -20.74 5.67
C SER A 183 4.26 -20.28 4.70
N PRO A 184 3.80 -19.01 4.76
CA PRO A 184 2.87 -18.44 3.79
C PRO A 184 3.50 -18.29 2.39
N ASN A 185 4.81 -18.55 2.28
CA ASN A 185 5.60 -18.50 1.06
C ASN A 185 5.96 -19.89 0.52
N THR A 186 5.38 -20.94 1.08
CA THR A 186 5.66 -22.30 0.60
C THR A 186 5.31 -22.49 -0.88
N THR A 187 6.12 -23.28 -1.56
CA THR A 187 5.89 -23.73 -2.93
C THR A 187 5.59 -25.23 -2.99
N ASP A 188 5.49 -25.88 -1.82
CA ASP A 188 5.15 -27.30 -1.72
C ASP A 188 3.66 -27.52 -1.99
N GLU A 189 3.36 -28.26 -3.04
CA GLU A 189 1.98 -28.56 -3.44
C GLU A 189 1.18 -29.33 -2.38
N ALA A 190 1.83 -30.14 -1.52
CA ALA A 190 1.15 -30.85 -0.45
C ALA A 190 0.67 -29.88 0.63
N GLU A 191 1.53 -28.94 1.08
CA GLU A 191 1.18 -27.93 2.06
C GLU A 191 0.10 -26.97 1.52
N LEU A 192 0.19 -26.58 0.24
CA LEU A 192 -0.85 -25.77 -0.42
C LEU A 192 -2.19 -26.51 -0.50
N ASN A 193 -2.17 -27.82 -0.75
CA ASN A 193 -3.40 -28.64 -0.74
C ASN A 193 -4.01 -28.78 0.65
N GLU A 194 -3.20 -28.91 1.71
CA GLU A 194 -3.68 -28.94 3.09
C GLU A 194 -4.40 -27.64 3.44
N ALA A 195 -3.81 -26.48 3.10
CA ALA A 195 -4.41 -25.19 3.32
C ALA A 195 -5.73 -25.01 2.51
N PHE A 196 -5.75 -25.45 1.26
CA PHE A 196 -6.96 -25.43 0.44
C PHE A 196 -8.10 -26.28 1.04
N GLU A 197 -7.82 -27.51 1.46
CA GLU A 197 -8.85 -28.38 2.07
C GLU A 197 -9.35 -27.82 3.40
N LEU A 198 -8.50 -27.13 4.18
CA LEU A 198 -8.90 -26.41 5.39
C LEU A 198 -9.86 -25.27 5.07
N LEU A 199 -9.54 -24.41 4.10
CA LEU A 199 -10.42 -23.32 3.65
C LEU A 199 -11.74 -23.82 3.07
N LYS A 200 -11.70 -24.94 2.35
CA LYS A 200 -12.90 -25.58 1.80
C LYS A 200 -13.82 -26.11 2.90
N GLN A 201 -13.28 -26.64 4.00
CA GLN A 201 -14.07 -27.02 5.17
C GLN A 201 -14.66 -25.79 5.86
N GLN A 202 -13.89 -24.70 5.97
CA GLN A 202 -14.35 -23.43 6.53
C GLN A 202 -15.54 -22.86 5.78
N LYS A 203 -15.61 -23.02 4.44
CA LYS A 203 -16.69 -22.46 3.59
C LYS A 203 -18.09 -22.74 4.15
N SER A 204 -18.30 -23.90 4.81
CA SER A 204 -19.60 -24.28 5.39
C SER A 204 -20.00 -23.52 6.64
N ILE A 205 -19.07 -22.85 7.28
CA ILE A 205 -19.29 -22.06 8.52
C ILE A 205 -19.03 -20.57 8.31
N LEU A 206 -18.51 -20.19 7.13
CA LEU A 206 -18.18 -18.83 6.77
C LEU A 206 -19.46 -18.02 6.51
N GLN A 207 -19.51 -16.77 6.99
CA GLN A 207 -20.54 -15.83 6.58
C GLN A 207 -20.26 -15.31 5.17
N GLY A 208 -19.00 -14.99 4.84
CA GLY A 208 -18.59 -14.53 3.53
C GLY A 208 -17.11 -14.24 3.39
N TYR A 209 -16.71 -14.10 2.12
CA TYR A 209 -15.44 -13.52 1.74
C TYR A 209 -15.64 -12.03 1.53
N VAL A 210 -14.77 -11.21 2.12
CA VAL A 210 -14.88 -9.74 2.12
C VAL A 210 -13.50 -9.08 1.96
N MET A 211 -13.52 -7.84 1.51
CA MET A 211 -12.46 -6.87 1.70
C MET A 211 -13.02 -5.74 2.57
N ASP A 212 -13.12 -4.51 2.10
CA ASP A 212 -13.58 -3.35 2.89
C ASP A 212 -15.00 -3.49 3.48
N GLN A 213 -15.82 -4.43 2.96
CA GLN A 213 -17.13 -4.74 3.57
C GLN A 213 -17.01 -5.27 5.00
N ILE A 214 -15.81 -5.65 5.45
CA ILE A 214 -15.54 -6.09 6.83
C ILE A 214 -15.85 -4.97 7.84
N PHE A 215 -15.61 -3.72 7.49
CA PHE A 215 -15.88 -2.56 8.34
C PHE A 215 -17.34 -2.56 8.80
N GLU A 216 -18.27 -2.46 7.84
CA GLU A 216 -19.70 -2.42 8.15
C GLU A 216 -20.15 -3.64 8.97
N LYS A 217 -19.65 -4.83 8.62
CA LYS A 217 -20.06 -6.09 9.24
C LYS A 217 -19.58 -6.26 10.68
N LEU A 218 -18.35 -5.87 10.98
CA LEU A 218 -17.81 -5.94 12.34
C LEU A 218 -18.31 -4.76 13.19
N GLU A 219 -18.36 -3.55 12.65
CA GLU A 219 -18.85 -2.37 13.36
C GLU A 219 -20.31 -2.49 13.75
N SER A 220 -21.17 -2.98 12.86
CA SER A 220 -22.58 -3.21 13.16
C SER A 220 -22.85 -4.47 14.02
N GLY A 221 -21.86 -5.34 14.13
CA GLY A 221 -21.99 -6.63 14.79
C GLY A 221 -22.77 -7.67 13.99
N GLU A 222 -22.92 -7.51 12.67
CA GLU A 222 -23.46 -8.52 11.76
C GLU A 222 -22.56 -9.75 11.70
N ALA A 223 -21.25 -9.55 11.74
CA ALA A 223 -20.24 -10.58 11.97
C ALA A 223 -19.55 -10.39 13.33
N ALA A 224 -18.86 -11.41 13.82
CA ALA A 224 -18.19 -11.36 15.11
C ALA A 224 -16.68 -11.51 15.03
N ILE A 225 -16.13 -12.02 13.93
CA ILE A 225 -14.72 -12.31 13.80
C ILE A 225 -14.30 -12.33 12.34
N GLY A 226 -13.14 -11.74 12.04
CA GLY A 226 -12.54 -11.78 10.72
C GLY A 226 -11.07 -11.37 10.75
N PRO A 227 -10.27 -11.83 9.79
CA PRO A 227 -8.90 -11.37 9.63
C PRO A 227 -8.89 -10.03 8.91
N TYR A 228 -8.09 -9.08 9.40
CA TYR A 228 -7.86 -7.83 8.68
C TYR A 228 -6.56 -7.16 9.14
N TYR A 229 -6.27 -5.99 8.56
CA TYR A 229 -5.04 -5.26 8.83
C TYR A 229 -5.12 -4.47 10.14
N ALA A 230 -3.99 -4.36 10.83
CA ALA A 230 -3.89 -3.75 12.14
C ALA A 230 -4.34 -2.28 12.17
N GLY A 231 -4.03 -1.51 11.13
CA GLY A 231 -4.44 -0.10 11.01
C GLY A 231 -5.94 0.06 10.93
N ASP A 232 -6.59 -0.74 10.10
CA ASP A 232 -8.05 -0.69 9.92
C ASP A 232 -8.82 -1.05 11.19
N TYR A 233 -8.27 -1.93 12.04
CA TYR A 233 -8.84 -2.18 13.36
C TYR A 233 -8.95 -0.90 14.20
N LEU A 234 -7.92 -0.05 14.18
CA LEU A 234 -7.94 1.21 14.94
C LEU A 234 -9.06 2.14 14.44
N THR A 235 -9.26 2.19 13.13
CA THR A 235 -10.38 2.94 12.53
C THR A 235 -11.74 2.35 12.95
N MET A 236 -11.89 1.02 12.94
CA MET A 236 -13.13 0.36 13.36
C MET A 236 -13.48 0.62 14.83
N LEU A 237 -12.50 0.86 15.70
CA LEU A 237 -12.75 1.19 17.11
C LEU A 237 -13.53 2.48 17.31
N GLU A 238 -13.49 3.42 16.39
CA GLU A 238 -14.26 4.66 16.45
C GLU A 238 -15.77 4.38 16.42
N ASN A 239 -16.19 3.36 15.67
CA ASN A 239 -17.59 2.98 15.50
C ASN A 239 -18.01 1.81 16.43
N ASN A 240 -17.07 0.93 16.76
CA ASN A 240 -17.31 -0.19 17.67
C ASN A 240 -16.16 -0.41 18.66
N PRO A 241 -16.11 0.30 19.80
CA PRO A 241 -15.04 0.19 20.79
C PRO A 241 -15.00 -1.14 21.55
N SER A 242 -15.93 -2.07 21.31
CA SER A 242 -15.91 -3.41 21.91
C SER A 242 -15.03 -4.40 21.16
N LEU A 243 -14.65 -4.08 19.92
CA LEU A 243 -13.78 -4.93 19.10
C LEU A 243 -12.38 -5.05 19.75
N LYS A 244 -11.75 -6.19 19.54
CA LYS A 244 -10.37 -6.46 19.89
C LYS A 244 -9.58 -6.92 18.69
N PHE A 245 -8.26 -6.77 18.76
CA PHE A 245 -7.30 -7.23 17.77
C PHE A 245 -6.32 -8.21 18.40
N CYS A 246 -5.97 -9.25 17.64
CA CYS A 246 -5.00 -10.25 18.05
C CYS A 246 -4.09 -10.60 16.87
N ILE A 247 -2.78 -10.55 17.06
CA ILE A 247 -1.83 -11.24 16.19
C ILE A 247 -1.70 -12.65 16.73
N PRO A 248 -2.09 -13.68 15.97
CA PRO A 248 -2.13 -15.07 16.48
C PRO A 248 -0.77 -15.63 16.86
N GLU A 249 -0.77 -16.59 17.79
CA GLU A 249 0.44 -17.23 18.32
C GLU A 249 1.26 -17.97 17.25
N GLU A 250 0.61 -18.43 16.20
CA GLU A 250 1.25 -19.05 15.03
C GLU A 250 2.05 -18.07 14.18
N GLY A 251 1.92 -16.76 14.48
CA GLY A 251 2.46 -15.68 13.67
C GLY A 251 1.52 -15.30 12.53
N SER A 252 1.91 -14.30 11.76
CA SER A 252 1.06 -13.69 10.74
C SER A 252 1.85 -13.19 9.54
N ASN A 253 1.14 -12.53 8.61
CA ASN A 253 1.76 -11.71 7.59
C ASN A 253 2.19 -10.37 8.19
N ILE A 254 3.42 -9.96 7.86
CA ILE A 254 3.88 -8.57 7.94
C ILE A 254 4.01 -8.07 6.53
N PHE A 255 3.47 -6.90 6.23
CA PHE A 255 3.58 -6.29 4.91
C PHE A 255 4.30 -4.95 4.99
N VAL A 256 4.98 -4.61 3.91
CA VAL A 256 5.60 -3.30 3.69
C VAL A 256 5.15 -2.81 2.33
N ASP A 257 4.39 -1.72 2.32
CA ASP A 257 4.11 -1.00 1.08
C ASP A 257 5.22 0.01 0.86
N ALA A 258 5.70 0.12 -0.37
CA ALA A 258 6.86 0.92 -0.67
C ALA A 258 6.65 1.83 -1.88
N MET A 259 7.16 3.04 -1.78
CA MET A 259 7.18 3.99 -2.90
C MET A 259 8.26 3.61 -3.88
N CYS A 260 7.88 3.41 -5.13
CA CYS A 260 8.76 3.06 -6.24
C CYS A 260 8.59 4.05 -7.39
N ILE A 261 9.66 4.26 -8.16
CA ILE A 261 9.62 5.04 -9.40
C ILE A 261 9.55 4.08 -10.58
N LEU A 262 8.58 4.30 -11.46
CA LEU A 262 8.42 3.45 -12.65
C LEU A 262 9.51 3.69 -13.68
N LYS A 263 9.96 2.63 -14.34
CA LYS A 263 10.93 2.71 -15.41
C LYS A 263 10.42 3.61 -16.54
N GLY A 264 11.25 4.57 -16.91
CA GLY A 264 10.90 5.56 -17.93
C GLY A 264 10.02 6.71 -17.43
N ALA A 265 9.83 6.85 -16.11
CA ALA A 265 9.18 8.02 -15.51
C ALA A 265 9.79 9.32 -16.02
N GLN A 266 8.93 10.25 -16.42
CA GLN A 266 9.39 11.50 -17.03
C GLN A 266 9.80 12.55 -16.00
N ASN A 267 9.37 12.35 -14.72
CA ASN A 267 9.53 13.32 -13.66
C ASN A 267 10.26 12.73 -12.45
N LYS A 268 11.37 12.00 -12.69
CA LYS A 268 12.10 11.25 -11.64
C LYS A 268 12.51 12.12 -10.46
N GLU A 269 13.06 13.32 -10.70
CA GLU A 269 13.49 14.23 -9.64
C GLU A 269 12.28 14.71 -8.79
N ASN A 270 11.13 14.95 -9.43
CA ASN A 270 9.90 15.29 -8.70
C ASN A 270 9.38 14.09 -7.88
N ALA A 271 9.54 12.87 -8.41
CA ALA A 271 9.18 11.64 -7.71
C ALA A 271 10.06 11.42 -6.47
N GLU A 272 11.37 11.61 -6.58
CA GLU A 272 12.30 11.53 -5.45
C GLU A 272 11.99 12.61 -4.39
N ALA A 273 11.64 13.83 -4.81
CA ALA A 273 11.21 14.89 -3.91
C ALA A 273 9.91 14.52 -3.16
N PHE A 274 8.94 13.89 -3.83
CA PHE A 274 7.70 13.41 -3.22
C PHE A 274 7.97 12.27 -2.23
N ILE A 275 8.81 11.31 -2.57
CA ILE A 275 9.21 10.22 -1.67
C ILE A 275 9.89 10.79 -0.42
N ASN A 276 10.77 11.77 -0.59
CA ASN A 276 11.41 12.44 0.53
C ASN A 276 10.41 13.19 1.41
N PHE A 277 9.47 13.91 0.82
CA PHE A 277 8.42 14.64 1.52
C PHE A 277 7.54 13.68 2.35
N MET A 278 7.04 12.60 1.75
CA MET A 278 6.15 11.64 2.41
C MET A 278 6.81 10.93 3.61
N ASN A 279 8.14 10.78 3.60
CA ASN A 279 8.89 10.17 4.70
C ASN A 279 9.48 11.19 5.70
N SER A 280 9.23 12.50 5.55
CA SER A 280 9.57 13.47 6.57
C SER A 280 8.72 13.25 7.82
N THR A 281 9.26 13.56 9.01
CA THR A 281 8.61 13.19 10.28
C THR A 281 7.21 13.78 10.43
N GLU A 282 7.04 15.07 10.12
CA GLU A 282 5.75 15.75 10.24
C GLU A 282 4.71 15.17 9.27
N VAL A 283 5.07 15.01 8.00
CA VAL A 283 4.17 14.51 6.95
C VAL A 283 3.81 13.04 7.19
N SER A 284 4.82 12.23 7.51
CA SER A 284 4.63 10.82 7.78
C SER A 284 3.77 10.58 9.03
N ALA A 285 3.90 11.44 10.07
CA ALA A 285 3.05 11.38 11.25
C ALA A 285 1.58 11.70 10.91
N LYS A 286 1.32 12.81 10.21
CA LYS A 286 -0.03 13.18 9.77
C LYS A 286 -0.68 12.08 8.92
N ASN A 287 0.10 11.53 7.98
CA ASN A 287 -0.39 10.46 7.13
C ASN A 287 -0.69 9.17 7.92
N SER A 288 0.21 8.79 8.84
CA SER A 288 0.03 7.62 9.71
C SER A 288 -1.20 7.78 10.62
N GLU A 289 -1.45 8.97 11.16
CA GLU A 289 -2.63 9.28 11.96
C GLU A 289 -3.92 9.17 11.14
N PHE A 290 -3.90 9.72 9.92
CA PHE A 290 -5.07 9.71 9.03
C PHE A 290 -5.46 8.30 8.57
N ILE A 291 -4.47 7.48 8.17
CA ILE A 291 -4.74 6.14 7.60
C ILE A 291 -4.68 5.02 8.65
N GLY A 292 -4.25 5.29 9.88
CA GLY A 292 -4.14 4.29 10.95
C GLY A 292 -2.98 3.30 10.80
N TYR A 293 -2.07 3.48 9.83
CA TYR A 293 -0.98 2.55 9.56
C TYR A 293 0.35 3.02 10.12
N THR A 294 1.25 2.06 10.38
CA THR A 294 2.55 2.34 10.98
C THR A 294 3.51 2.95 9.97
N SER A 295 4.02 4.14 10.30
CA SER A 295 5.08 4.77 9.54
C SER A 295 6.40 3.99 9.66
N PRO A 296 7.19 3.89 8.58
CA PRO A 296 8.54 3.36 8.65
C PRO A 296 9.54 4.33 9.31
N ASN A 297 9.20 5.61 9.45
CA ASN A 297 10.04 6.62 10.08
C ASN A 297 10.04 6.44 11.60
N VAL A 298 11.24 6.22 12.19
CA VAL A 298 11.39 5.92 13.62
C VAL A 298 10.96 7.03 14.55
N GLU A 299 10.99 8.28 14.09
CA GLU A 299 10.62 9.44 14.91
C GLU A 299 9.09 9.57 15.04
N VAL A 300 8.31 9.00 14.13
CA VAL A 300 6.84 9.12 14.12
C VAL A 300 6.21 8.50 15.35
N ARG A 301 6.73 7.36 15.83
CA ARG A 301 6.22 6.71 17.05
C ARG A 301 6.17 7.64 18.27
N ASP A 302 7.16 8.54 18.38
CA ASP A 302 7.31 9.39 19.55
C ASP A 302 6.48 10.68 19.48
N VAL A 303 6.02 11.04 18.27
CA VAL A 303 5.19 12.26 18.05
C VAL A 303 3.70 11.97 17.94
N LEU A 304 3.29 10.71 17.69
CA LEU A 304 1.88 10.32 17.65
C LEU A 304 1.29 10.21 19.07
N GLU A 305 0.16 10.86 19.28
CA GLU A 305 -0.62 10.79 20.53
C GLU A 305 -1.52 9.52 20.53
N LEU A 306 -0.89 8.34 20.63
CA LEU A 306 -1.57 7.05 20.65
C LEU A 306 -1.80 6.54 22.08
N SER A 307 -2.93 5.86 22.31
CA SER A 307 -3.11 5.05 23.51
C SER A 307 -2.11 3.89 23.56
N GLU A 308 -1.83 3.35 24.75
CA GLU A 308 -0.92 2.19 24.86
C GLU A 308 -1.44 0.97 24.09
N ASP A 309 -2.75 0.77 24.03
CA ASP A 309 -3.36 -0.31 23.24
C ASP A 309 -3.14 -0.11 21.73
N ALA A 310 -3.35 1.12 21.22
CA ALA A 310 -3.08 1.44 19.82
C ALA A 310 -1.58 1.28 19.48
N LYS A 311 -0.68 1.73 20.39
CA LYS A 311 0.75 1.50 20.23
C LYS A 311 1.11 0.02 20.16
N ALA A 312 0.49 -0.83 20.98
CA ALA A 312 0.75 -2.27 20.96
C ALA A 312 0.30 -2.93 19.64
N VAL A 313 -0.74 -2.40 19.01
CA VAL A 313 -1.25 -2.87 17.71
C VAL A 313 -0.33 -2.41 16.58
N MET A 314 0.01 -1.12 16.54
CA MET A 314 0.84 -0.54 15.47
C MET A 314 2.31 -0.95 15.57
N TYR A 315 2.81 -1.12 16.78
CA TYR A 315 4.22 -1.43 17.06
C TYR A 315 4.35 -2.72 17.88
N PRO A 316 4.03 -3.90 17.31
CA PRO A 316 4.14 -5.17 18.00
C PRO A 316 5.57 -5.43 18.49
N SER A 317 5.71 -6.21 19.57
CA SER A 317 7.01 -6.57 20.11
C SER A 317 7.86 -7.39 19.13
N ASP A 318 9.18 -7.32 19.29
CA ASP A 318 10.12 -8.14 18.49
C ASP A 318 9.82 -9.64 18.59
N GLU A 319 9.30 -10.11 19.72
CA GLU A 319 8.90 -11.50 19.91
C GLU A 319 7.72 -11.86 18.98
N VAL A 320 6.72 -11.00 18.88
CA VAL A 320 5.58 -11.19 17.98
C VAL A 320 6.03 -11.12 16.52
N LEU A 321 6.80 -10.08 16.15
CA LEU A 321 7.29 -9.90 14.79
C LEU A 321 8.21 -11.04 14.33
N SER A 322 8.94 -11.69 15.24
CA SER A 322 9.81 -12.83 14.90
C SER A 322 9.05 -14.05 14.36
N LYS A 323 7.74 -14.14 14.60
CA LYS A 323 6.87 -15.21 14.10
C LYS A 323 6.14 -14.80 12.80
N CYS A 324 6.21 -13.52 12.43
CA CYS A 324 5.57 -13.00 11.22
C CYS A 324 6.50 -13.14 10.02
N GLU A 325 5.92 -13.29 8.85
CA GLU A 325 6.65 -13.42 7.58
C GLU A 325 6.07 -12.44 6.56
N ALA A 326 6.95 -11.73 5.83
CA ALA A 326 6.52 -10.97 4.65
C ALA A 326 6.21 -11.92 3.48
N PHE A 327 5.26 -11.55 2.63
CA PHE A 327 5.06 -12.26 1.38
C PHE A 327 6.23 -12.05 0.43
N THR A 328 6.60 -13.10 -0.30
CA THR A 328 7.60 -13.04 -1.36
C THR A 328 6.96 -13.22 -2.73
N ASN A 329 7.68 -12.83 -3.79
CA ASN A 329 7.27 -13.17 -5.14
C ASN A 329 7.37 -14.69 -5.31
N LEU A 330 6.23 -15.32 -5.57
CA LEU A 330 6.18 -16.77 -5.80
C LEU A 330 6.47 -17.11 -7.27
N PRO A 331 7.08 -18.27 -7.55
CA PRO A 331 7.23 -18.74 -8.92
C PRO A 331 5.88 -18.80 -9.65
N GLN A 332 5.88 -18.50 -10.96
CA GLN A 332 4.66 -18.45 -11.77
C GLN A 332 3.82 -19.72 -11.66
N LYS A 333 4.46 -20.90 -11.64
CA LYS A 333 3.76 -22.18 -11.43
C LYS A 333 2.95 -22.22 -10.14
N THR A 334 3.49 -21.63 -9.06
CA THR A 334 2.80 -21.57 -7.77
C THR A 334 1.67 -20.56 -7.81
N LEU A 335 1.86 -19.39 -8.46
CA LEU A 335 0.79 -18.41 -8.65
C LEU A 335 -0.36 -18.99 -9.46
N ASP A 336 -0.10 -19.67 -10.57
CA ASP A 336 -1.12 -20.36 -11.40
C ASP A 336 -1.88 -21.40 -10.56
N TYR A 337 -1.18 -22.06 -9.62
CA TYR A 337 -1.80 -23.00 -8.70
C TYR A 337 -2.73 -22.29 -7.71
N TYR A 338 -2.29 -21.19 -7.09
CA TYR A 338 -3.12 -20.34 -6.22
C TYR A 338 -4.41 -19.92 -6.94
N ASP A 339 -4.32 -19.40 -8.16
CA ASP A 339 -5.48 -18.99 -8.95
C ASP A 339 -6.43 -20.16 -9.19
N SER A 340 -5.89 -21.33 -9.54
CA SER A 340 -6.70 -22.52 -9.82
C SER A 340 -7.49 -23.01 -8.61
N ILE A 341 -6.87 -23.04 -7.42
CA ILE A 341 -7.52 -23.47 -6.18
C ILE A 341 -8.46 -22.42 -5.64
N TRP A 342 -8.14 -21.12 -5.81
CA TRP A 342 -9.01 -20.02 -5.44
C TRP A 342 -10.33 -20.03 -6.21
N ILE A 343 -10.27 -20.21 -7.53
CA ILE A 343 -11.46 -20.37 -8.35
C ILE A 343 -12.30 -21.57 -7.87
N LYS A 344 -11.68 -22.71 -7.57
CA LYS A 344 -12.38 -23.89 -7.04
C LYS A 344 -12.99 -23.65 -5.67
N LEU A 345 -12.35 -22.85 -4.82
CA LEU A 345 -12.85 -22.52 -3.50
C LEU A 345 -14.09 -21.61 -3.59
N LYS A 346 -14.07 -20.66 -4.53
CA LYS A 346 -15.16 -19.69 -4.71
C LYS A 346 -16.36 -20.27 -5.47
N SER A 347 -16.18 -21.31 -6.29
CA SER A 347 -17.27 -22.04 -6.98
C SER A 347 -18.01 -22.98 -6.03
#